data_2c4af3ec54d61754adb64fc95fd5a38f
#
_entry.id   2c4af3ec54d61754adb64fc95fd5a38f
#
_cell.length_a   1.000
_cell.length_b   1.000
_cell.length_c   1.000
_cell.angle_alpha   90.00
_cell.angle_beta   90.00
_cell.angle_gamma   90.00
#
_symmetry.space_group_name_H-M   'P 1'
#
loop_
_entity.id
_entity.type
_entity.pdbx_description
1 polymer ?
#
loop_
_entity_poly.entity_id
_entity_poly.type
_entity_poly.pdbx_seq_one_letter_code
_entity_poly.pdbx_strand_id
1 'polypeptide(L)'
;MYRVSENGHSSFLPSCLFSVVYAFGTNFASIRVGSVGCPFLQQNGAEVRQPAKTSTDKQKTKDMDREIPKEVRNKERNKKIIRYGGMGAAGIVVVSLLISLMRAGVKEKDLVFSQVSRGTIEVSVSASGKVVPAFEEIINSPISTRILEVYKKGGDSVDIGTPILKLDLQSAETDYKQKLDEEQMRSYKLKQLKLENMTKLNDLQMKVKVAAMQLNRKKVELRNEQYLDSLGSGTTDKVRQAELSYNVAELEYEQLKQQYANEKEVLNAEYQVQELDFSIFKKTLAETKRTLDDAQIRSPRKAILTYINNQIGAQVAEGSQIAVISDLSHFKVEGEIADTYGDRVSAGGKAVVKIGNEKLEGSVSSVTPLSKNGVISFTVQLNEDNNRRLRSGLKTD
;
A
#
# COMPACT_ATOMS: atom_id res chain seq x y z
N MET A 1 -30.85 -10.13 -37.60
CA MET A 1 -30.54 -10.75 -38.87
C MET A 1 -29.54 -9.85 -39.60
N TYR A 2 -28.48 -10.44 -40.02
CA TYR A 2 -27.22 -10.00 -40.65
C TYR A 2 -26.03 -9.81 -39.72
N ARG A 3 -25.27 -10.70 -39.76
CA ARG A 3 -23.97 -11.26 -39.66
C ARG A 3 -23.12 -10.80 -40.85
N VAL A 4 -21.82 -10.49 -40.60
CA VAL A 4 -20.64 -10.71 -41.47
C VAL A 4 -19.46 -10.23 -40.61
N SER A 5 -18.57 -11.08 -40.02
CA SER A 5 -17.47 -11.85 -40.60
C SER A 5 -16.35 -10.93 -41.09
N GLU A 6 -15.25 -10.91 -40.45
CA GLU A 6 -14.01 -11.72 -40.40
C GLU A 6 -12.83 -11.08 -41.12
N ASN A 7 -11.67 -11.29 -40.52
CA ASN A 7 -10.31 -11.34 -41.09
C ASN A 7 -9.60 -10.01 -41.32
N GLY A 8 -8.38 -9.84 -40.91
CA GLY A 8 -7.29 -10.71 -40.49
C GLY A 8 -5.98 -9.93 -40.48
N HIS A 9 -5.02 -10.44 -39.74
CA HIS A 9 -3.55 -10.38 -39.94
C HIS A 9 -2.88 -9.02 -40.18
N SER A 10 -1.88 -8.63 -39.52
CA SER A 10 -0.62 -9.20 -39.06
C SER A 10 0.34 -8.06 -38.76
N SER A 11 1.10 -8.25 -37.68
CA SER A 11 2.57 -8.10 -37.61
C SER A 11 3.20 -6.73 -37.62
N PHE A 12 4.13 -6.69 -36.71
CA PHE A 12 5.42 -6.02 -36.65
C PHE A 12 5.56 -4.78 -35.76
N LEU A 13 6.25 -5.02 -34.67
CA LEU A 13 7.23 -4.22 -33.93
C LEU A 13 8.18 -3.43 -34.86
N PRO A 14 9.08 -2.53 -34.38
CA PRO A 14 9.36 -2.05 -33.02
C PRO A 14 9.74 -0.54 -32.95
N SER A 15 9.95 -0.12 -31.72
CA SER A 15 11.06 0.70 -31.25
C SER A 15 11.08 2.20 -31.42
N CYS A 16 11.60 2.73 -30.38
CA CYS A 16 12.52 3.86 -30.20
C CYS A 16 11.93 5.02 -29.41
N LEU A 17 12.36 5.06 -28.16
CA LEU A 17 13.32 6.01 -27.59
C LEU A 17 13.03 7.49 -27.83
N PHE A 18 12.66 8.18 -26.75
CA PHE A 18 13.21 9.51 -26.52
C PHE A 18 13.49 9.74 -25.03
N SER A 19 14.79 9.68 -24.72
CA SER A 19 15.41 10.28 -23.56
C SER A 19 15.34 11.80 -23.67
N VAL A 20 14.92 12.47 -22.61
CA VAL A 20 15.27 13.87 -22.41
C VAL A 20 16.06 13.98 -21.12
N VAL A 21 17.35 14.18 -21.31
CA VAL A 21 18.33 14.59 -20.32
C VAL A 21 18.16 16.09 -20.10
N TYR A 22 18.03 16.51 -18.85
CA TYR A 22 18.39 17.85 -18.42
C TYR A 22 19.49 17.75 -17.38
N ALA A 23 20.68 18.18 -17.80
CA ALA A 23 21.85 18.41 -16.97
C ALA A 23 21.91 19.88 -16.55
N PHE A 24 22.19 20.12 -15.29
CA PHE A 24 22.90 21.26 -14.72
C PHE A 24 23.40 20.76 -13.38
N GLY A 25 24.62 20.73 -13.01
CA GLY A 25 25.76 21.58 -13.20
C GLY A 25 26.45 21.74 -11.87
N THR A 26 27.76 21.40 -11.88
CA THR A 26 28.83 21.87 -10.99
C THR A 26 28.97 21.32 -9.56
N ASN A 27 29.98 20.55 -9.21
CA ASN A 27 31.32 20.86 -8.79
C ASN A 27 32.09 19.67 -8.22
N PHE A 28 33.23 19.41 -8.78
CA PHE A 28 34.49 18.87 -8.29
C PHE A 28 34.67 18.53 -6.81
N ALA A 29 35.01 17.28 -6.54
CA ALA A 29 36.11 16.91 -5.65
C ALA A 29 36.61 15.50 -5.96
N SER A 30 37.85 15.45 -6.37
CA SER A 30 38.75 14.33 -6.62
C SER A 30 38.96 13.50 -5.35
N ILE A 31 38.77 12.17 -5.39
CA ILE A 31 39.45 11.24 -4.48
C ILE A 31 39.93 10.03 -5.28
N ARG A 32 41.23 9.76 -5.11
CA ARG A 32 42.08 8.71 -5.67
C ARG A 32 41.54 7.31 -5.43
N VAL A 33 41.56 6.51 -6.45
CA VAL A 33 41.46 5.06 -6.44
C VAL A 33 42.80 4.47 -6.02
N GLY A 34 42.81 3.75 -4.90
CA GLY A 34 43.89 2.87 -4.48
C GLY A 34 43.50 1.42 -4.79
N SER A 35 44.18 0.83 -5.73
CA SER A 35 44.11 -0.58 -6.05
C SER A 35 44.90 -1.40 -5.03
N VAL A 36 44.29 -2.39 -4.41
CA VAL A 36 45.01 -3.48 -3.74
C VAL A 36 44.54 -4.78 -4.34
N GLY A 37 45.48 -5.45 -5.00
CA GLY A 37 45.28 -6.70 -5.66
C GLY A 37 45.19 -7.89 -4.74
N CYS A 38 44.41 -8.84 -5.14
CA CYS A 38 44.43 -10.23 -4.71
C CYS A 38 45.66 -10.95 -5.28
N PRO A 39 46.23 -11.90 -4.58
CA PRO A 39 46.97 -12.99 -5.20
C PRO A 39 46.18 -14.30 -5.17
N PHE A 40 46.13 -14.86 -6.30
CA PHE A 40 45.62 -16.15 -6.71
C PHE A 40 46.57 -17.26 -6.31
N LEU A 41 46.04 -18.36 -5.82
CA LEU A 41 46.67 -19.65 -5.65
C LEU A 41 47.05 -20.26 -6.98
N GLN A 42 48.26 -20.84 -7.04
CA GLN A 42 48.51 -21.93 -7.99
C GLN A 42 49.47 -22.97 -7.39
N GLN A 43 49.00 -24.20 -7.37
CA GLN A 43 49.69 -25.45 -7.20
C GLN A 43 50.65 -25.72 -8.35
N ASN A 44 51.70 -26.49 -8.07
CA ASN A 44 52.38 -27.59 -8.76
C ASN A 44 53.79 -27.64 -8.26
N GLY A 45 54.33 -28.72 -7.79
CA GLY A 45 54.38 -30.08 -8.30
C GLY A 45 55.84 -30.43 -8.52
N ALA A 46 56.19 -31.51 -7.87
CA ALA A 46 57.20 -32.51 -8.25
C ALA A 46 58.68 -32.09 -8.40
N GLU A 47 59.54 -32.79 -7.79
CA GLU A 47 60.56 -33.78 -8.26
C GLU A 47 61.84 -33.73 -7.40
N VAL A 48 62.05 -34.76 -6.67
CA VAL A 48 63.09 -35.82 -6.82
C VAL A 48 64.46 -35.28 -7.32
N ARG A 49 65.45 -35.47 -6.42
CA ARG A 49 66.74 -36.04 -6.74
C ARG A 49 67.66 -36.15 -5.51
N GLN A 50 67.95 -37.37 -5.08
CA GLN A 50 69.30 -37.79 -4.66
C GLN A 50 70.18 -37.78 -5.93
N PRO A 51 71.50 -37.75 -5.90
CA PRO A 51 72.40 -38.65 -5.15
C PRO A 51 73.78 -38.05 -4.79
N ALA A 52 74.57 -38.78 -4.13
CA ALA A 52 75.86 -39.30 -4.45
C ALA A 52 76.86 -39.34 -3.26
N LYS A 53 77.21 -40.49 -2.97
CA LYS A 53 78.41 -41.18 -2.55
C LYS A 53 79.70 -40.55 -3.01
N THR A 54 80.70 -40.54 -2.11
CA THR A 54 82.10 -40.89 -2.39
C THR A 54 82.75 -41.08 -1.01
N SER A 55 83.07 -42.23 -0.61
CA SER A 55 84.18 -43.20 -0.86
C SER A 55 85.57 -42.69 -0.43
N THR A 56 86.18 -43.58 0.27
CA THR A 56 87.62 -43.88 0.44
C THR A 56 88.36 -42.99 1.40
N ASP A 57 89.10 -43.53 2.41
CA ASP A 57 90.24 -44.42 2.20
C ASP A 57 90.67 -45.17 3.46
N LYS A 58 91.18 -46.36 3.24
CA LYS A 58 91.82 -47.25 4.17
C LYS A 58 93.25 -46.73 4.51
N GLN A 59 93.67 -46.89 5.73
CA GLN A 59 95.02 -47.42 5.93
C GLN A 59 95.17 -48.12 7.26
N LYS A 60 95.75 -49.25 7.17
CA LYS A 60 96.18 -50.41 7.89
C LYS A 60 97.54 -50.11 8.53
N THR A 61 97.76 -50.47 9.79
CA THR A 61 99.00 -51.03 10.34
C THR A 61 98.68 -51.65 11.69
N LYS A 62 98.82 -52.84 11.82
CA LYS A 62 99.70 -53.96 12.14
C LYS A 62 100.33 -53.84 13.57
N ASP A 63 100.01 -54.86 14.33
CA ASP A 63 100.72 -55.60 15.33
C ASP A 63 101.43 -54.86 16.45
N MET A 64 101.06 -55.21 17.68
CA MET A 64 101.99 -55.94 18.55
C MET A 64 101.26 -56.55 19.77
N ASP A 65 101.31 -57.87 19.79
CA ASP A 65 100.89 -58.73 20.92
C ASP A 65 101.77 -58.50 22.15
N ARG A 66 101.13 -58.31 23.30
CA ARG A 66 101.74 -58.51 24.58
C ARG A 66 100.72 -59.04 25.58
N GLU A 67 100.95 -60.27 26.04
CA GLU A 67 100.14 -60.93 27.07
C GLU A 67 100.12 -60.19 28.37
N ILE A 68 98.90 -59.89 28.87
CA ILE A 68 98.68 -59.22 30.17
C ILE A 68 98.30 -60.26 31.22
N PRO A 69 98.87 -60.22 32.43
CA PRO A 69 98.62 -61.19 33.48
C PRO A 69 97.17 -61.18 33.95
N LYS A 70 96.70 -62.36 34.38
CA LYS A 70 95.29 -62.69 34.75
C LYS A 70 94.66 -61.78 35.87
N GLU A 71 95.42 -61.08 36.62
CA GLU A 71 94.93 -60.24 37.77
C GLU A 71 94.33 -58.90 37.31
N VAL A 72 94.75 -58.36 36.19
CA VAL A 72 94.23 -57.05 35.67
C VAL A 72 92.93 -57.23 34.94
N ARG A 73 92.66 -58.39 34.40
CA ARG A 73 91.47 -58.72 33.62
C ARG A 73 90.20 -58.81 34.51
N ASN A 74 90.29 -59.14 35.73
CA ASN A 74 89.11 -59.17 36.64
C ASN A 74 88.70 -57.79 37.15
N LYS A 75 89.64 -56.82 37.26
CA LYS A 75 89.35 -55.47 37.74
C LYS A 75 88.65 -54.62 36.68
N GLU A 76 88.95 -54.85 35.41
CA GLU A 76 88.27 -54.18 34.29
C GLU A 76 86.88 -54.75 33.98
N ARG A 77 86.71 -56.03 34.20
CA ARG A 77 85.44 -56.70 34.03
C ARG A 77 84.38 -56.23 35.02
N ASN A 78 84.77 -56.03 36.25
CA ASN A 78 83.86 -55.50 37.28
C ASN A 78 83.57 -54.03 37.10
N LYS A 79 84.48 -53.18 36.53
CA LYS A 79 84.24 -51.82 36.20
C LYS A 79 83.24 -51.69 34.99
N LYS A 80 83.33 -52.60 34.02
CA LYS A 80 82.42 -52.58 32.89
C LYS A 80 81.02 -53.04 33.31
N ILE A 81 80.87 -54.05 34.15
CA ILE A 81 79.60 -54.55 34.70
C ILE A 81 78.88 -53.48 35.50
N ILE A 82 79.63 -52.73 36.35
CA ILE A 82 79.09 -51.66 37.18
C ILE A 82 78.67 -50.48 36.27
N ARG A 83 79.44 -50.20 35.20
CA ARG A 83 79.11 -49.12 34.28
C ARG A 83 77.86 -49.44 33.37
N TYR A 84 77.81 -50.68 32.89
CA TYR A 84 76.66 -51.08 32.06
C TYR A 84 75.43 -51.40 32.94
N GLY A 85 75.61 -51.92 34.13
CA GLY A 85 74.52 -52.08 35.09
C GLY A 85 73.93 -50.77 35.58
N GLY A 86 74.83 -49.80 35.82
CA GLY A 86 74.40 -48.42 36.17
C GLY A 86 73.66 -47.74 35.03
N MET A 87 74.12 -47.91 33.79
CA MET A 87 73.41 -47.38 32.59
C MET A 87 72.08 -48.07 32.37
N GLY A 88 72.00 -49.41 32.58
CA GLY A 88 70.76 -50.17 32.52
C GLY A 88 69.73 -49.72 33.56
N ALA A 89 70.18 -49.53 34.83
CA ALA A 89 69.29 -49.03 35.84
C ALA A 89 68.84 -47.61 35.62
N ALA A 90 69.71 -46.71 35.10
CA ALA A 90 69.34 -45.37 34.71
C ALA A 90 68.35 -45.38 33.56
N GLY A 91 68.52 -46.29 32.59
CA GLY A 91 67.55 -46.46 31.47
C GLY A 91 66.17 -46.91 31.95
N ILE A 92 66.11 -47.85 32.91
CA ILE A 92 64.87 -48.33 33.52
C ILE A 92 64.14 -47.21 34.27
N VAL A 93 64.92 -46.37 35.01
CA VAL A 93 64.35 -45.21 35.71
C VAL A 93 63.80 -44.15 34.73
N VAL A 94 64.51 -43.89 33.61
CA VAL A 94 64.06 -42.97 32.60
C VAL A 94 62.81 -43.52 31.91
N VAL A 95 62.77 -44.79 31.58
CA VAL A 95 61.60 -45.44 30.96
C VAL A 95 60.39 -45.45 31.91
N SER A 96 60.66 -45.73 33.23
CA SER A 96 59.63 -45.70 34.26
C SER A 96 59.08 -44.28 34.48
N LEU A 97 59.98 -43.27 34.39
CA LEU A 97 59.58 -41.84 34.46
C LEU A 97 58.78 -41.41 33.23
N LEU A 98 59.15 -41.85 32.02
CA LEU A 98 58.44 -41.64 30.84
C LEU A 98 57.07 -42.29 30.84
N ILE A 99 56.97 -43.54 31.34
CA ILE A 99 55.68 -44.23 31.51
C ILE A 99 54.81 -43.54 32.55
N SER A 100 55.41 -43.00 33.59
CA SER A 100 54.68 -42.21 34.59
C SER A 100 54.15 -40.87 34.08
N LEU A 101 54.96 -40.23 33.23
CA LEU A 101 54.52 -39.01 32.52
C LEU A 101 53.44 -39.30 31.47
N MET A 102 53.45 -40.44 30.77
CA MET A 102 52.46 -40.86 29.88
C MET A 102 51.12 -41.31 30.50
N ARG A 103 51.13 -41.62 31.79
CA ARG A 103 49.96 -41.89 32.64
C ARG A 103 49.29 -40.63 33.18
N ALA A 104 49.28 -39.54 32.41
CA ALA A 104 48.38 -38.44 32.65
C ALA A 104 46.95 -38.89 32.23
N GLY A 105 46.37 -39.71 33.06
CA GLY A 105 44.95 -40.07 32.91
C GLY A 105 44.13 -38.81 33.07
N VAL A 106 43.29 -38.52 32.11
CA VAL A 106 42.27 -37.47 32.20
C VAL A 106 41.47 -37.77 33.48
N LYS A 107 41.55 -36.87 34.46
CA LYS A 107 40.80 -37.02 35.71
C LYS A 107 39.32 -36.85 35.39
N GLU A 108 38.51 -37.76 35.86
CA GLU A 108 37.04 -37.76 35.69
C GLU A 108 36.41 -36.44 36.13
N LYS A 109 37.10 -35.67 37.00
CA LYS A 109 36.69 -34.33 37.45
C LYS A 109 36.83 -33.22 36.42
N ASP A 110 37.63 -33.45 35.37
CA ASP A 110 37.86 -32.46 34.30
C ASP A 110 36.94 -32.72 33.10
N LEU A 111 36.09 -33.76 33.15
CA LEU A 111 35.10 -34.07 32.14
C LEU A 111 33.79 -33.47 32.54
N VAL A 112 33.32 -32.51 31.74
CA VAL A 112 31.97 -31.97 31.87
C VAL A 112 31.00 -32.91 31.14
N PHE A 113 30.27 -33.68 31.94
CA PHE A 113 29.21 -34.54 31.39
C PHE A 113 27.93 -33.69 31.24
N SER A 114 27.39 -33.63 30.03
CA SER A 114 26.07 -33.07 29.79
C SER A 114 25.12 -34.20 29.42
N GLN A 115 24.03 -34.30 30.14
CA GLN A 115 22.99 -35.28 29.85
C GLN A 115 22.18 -34.79 28.64
N VAL A 116 22.14 -35.57 27.59
CA VAL A 116 21.32 -35.29 26.40
C VAL A 116 19.88 -35.59 26.75
N SER A 117 19.07 -34.53 26.88
CA SER A 117 17.61 -34.63 26.98
C SER A 117 16.97 -34.29 25.67
N ARG A 118 15.89 -35.01 25.34
CA ARG A 118 15.03 -34.61 24.20
C ARG A 118 14.18 -33.45 24.63
N GLY A 119 14.34 -32.31 23.97
CA GLY A 119 13.54 -31.12 24.15
C GLY A 119 13.06 -30.61 22.79
N THR A 120 11.97 -29.90 22.78
CA THR A 120 11.51 -29.13 21.61
C THR A 120 12.31 -27.83 21.54
N ILE A 121 12.90 -27.57 20.40
CA ILE A 121 13.52 -26.28 20.12
C ILE A 121 12.45 -25.40 19.46
N GLU A 122 12.07 -24.33 20.16
CA GLU A 122 11.22 -23.32 19.58
C GLU A 122 12.10 -22.42 18.68
N VAL A 123 11.80 -22.45 17.40
CA VAL A 123 12.46 -21.55 16.44
C VAL A 123 11.72 -20.23 16.48
N SER A 124 12.33 -19.23 17.09
CA SER A 124 11.83 -17.86 17.08
C SER A 124 12.56 -17.03 16.03
N VAL A 125 11.86 -16.08 15.45
CA VAL A 125 12.42 -15.08 14.54
C VAL A 125 12.30 -13.73 15.23
N SER A 126 13.43 -13.01 15.31
CA SER A 126 13.45 -11.66 15.88
C SER A 126 13.11 -10.62 14.82
N ALA A 127 12.30 -9.67 15.20
CA ALA A 127 11.89 -8.56 14.37
C ALA A 127 11.95 -7.26 15.17
N SER A 128 12.20 -6.15 14.50
CA SER A 128 12.09 -4.85 15.14
C SER A 128 10.69 -4.28 14.94
N GLY A 129 10.18 -3.57 15.93
CA GLY A 129 8.86 -3.00 15.88
C GLY A 129 8.71 -1.70 16.66
N LYS A 130 7.55 -1.11 16.55
CA LYS A 130 7.12 0.05 17.32
C LYS A 130 5.71 -0.15 17.87
N VAL A 131 5.50 0.31 19.09
CA VAL A 131 4.14 0.38 19.67
C VAL A 131 3.39 1.53 19.01
N VAL A 132 2.21 1.23 18.51
CA VAL A 132 1.29 2.24 17.96
C VAL A 132 -0.08 2.10 18.63
N PRO A 133 -0.89 3.17 18.68
CA PRO A 133 -2.26 3.05 19.16
C PRO A 133 -3.04 2.05 18.30
N ALA A 134 -3.99 1.35 18.89
CA ALA A 134 -4.86 0.45 18.14
C ALA A 134 -5.65 1.21 17.06
N PHE A 135 -5.96 2.45 17.35
CA PHE A 135 -6.67 3.35 16.46
C PHE A 135 -6.00 4.73 16.46
N GLU A 136 -5.82 5.28 15.28
CA GLU A 136 -5.35 6.64 15.03
C GLU A 136 -6.14 7.24 13.86
N GLU A 137 -6.67 8.42 14.04
CA GLU A 137 -7.42 9.15 13.02
C GLU A 137 -6.82 10.53 12.82
N ILE A 138 -6.49 10.81 11.55
CA ILE A 138 -5.96 12.10 11.14
C ILE A 138 -7.12 12.99 10.76
N ILE A 139 -7.23 14.13 11.40
CA ILE A 139 -8.22 15.17 11.09
C ILE A 139 -7.55 16.19 10.18
N ASN A 140 -8.01 16.24 8.94
CA ASN A 140 -7.51 17.17 7.93
C ASN A 140 -8.44 18.38 7.78
N SER A 141 -7.90 19.49 7.28
CA SER A 141 -8.71 20.64 6.90
C SER A 141 -9.50 20.35 5.64
N PRO A 142 -10.83 20.47 5.64
CA PRO A 142 -11.64 20.30 4.43
C PRO A 142 -11.61 21.53 3.50
N ILE A 143 -11.06 22.64 3.95
CA ILE A 143 -10.96 23.89 3.20
C ILE A 143 -9.62 24.60 3.46
N SER A 144 -9.21 25.45 2.52
CA SER A 144 -8.08 26.35 2.71
C SER A 144 -8.51 27.57 3.50
N THR A 145 -8.00 27.72 4.72
CA THR A 145 -8.40 28.77 5.65
C THR A 145 -7.31 29.05 6.70
N ARG A 146 -7.62 29.82 7.74
CA ARG A 146 -6.71 30.06 8.88
C ARG A 146 -7.35 29.65 10.20
N ILE A 147 -6.50 29.32 11.17
CA ILE A 147 -6.90 28.94 12.51
C ILE A 147 -7.23 30.24 13.30
N LEU A 148 -8.45 30.34 13.82
CA LEU A 148 -8.86 31.47 14.67
C LEU A 148 -8.59 31.18 16.16
N GLU A 149 -9.00 30.02 16.63
CA GLU A 149 -8.92 29.65 18.04
C GLU A 149 -8.59 28.16 18.19
N VAL A 150 -7.89 27.81 19.24
CA VAL A 150 -7.54 26.41 19.59
C VAL A 150 -8.10 26.14 20.98
N TYR A 151 -9.06 25.21 21.09
CA TYR A 151 -9.77 24.91 22.33
C TYR A 151 -9.12 23.79 23.16
N LYS A 152 -8.37 22.91 22.50
CA LYS A 152 -7.75 21.72 23.10
C LYS A 152 -6.26 21.69 22.81
N LYS A 153 -5.50 20.98 23.67
CA LYS A 153 -4.06 20.80 23.54
C LYS A 153 -3.71 19.34 23.33
N GLY A 154 -2.54 19.08 22.79
CA GLY A 154 -2.01 17.71 22.73
C GLY A 154 -1.97 17.09 24.14
N GLY A 155 -2.50 15.86 24.27
CA GLY A 155 -2.67 15.15 25.53
C GLY A 155 -4.08 15.27 26.16
N ASP A 156 -4.93 16.18 25.70
CA ASP A 156 -6.30 16.31 26.21
C ASP A 156 -7.18 15.15 25.74
N SER A 157 -8.05 14.69 26.63
CA SER A 157 -9.14 13.76 26.27
C SER A 157 -10.28 14.54 25.61
N VAL A 158 -10.80 14.00 24.52
CA VAL A 158 -11.92 14.55 23.77
C VAL A 158 -13.02 13.50 23.63
N ASP A 159 -14.27 13.93 23.81
CA ASP A 159 -15.45 13.12 23.57
C ASP A 159 -16.05 13.44 22.20
N ILE A 160 -17.00 12.61 21.75
CA ILE A 160 -17.70 12.79 20.48
C ILE A 160 -18.31 14.20 20.41
N GLY A 161 -18.05 14.92 19.30
CA GLY A 161 -18.58 16.26 19.06
C GLY A 161 -17.86 17.39 19.80
N THR A 162 -16.85 17.09 20.63
CA THR A 162 -16.05 18.12 21.32
C THR A 162 -15.31 18.96 20.29
N PRO A 163 -15.46 20.32 20.32
CA PRO A 163 -14.72 21.19 19.43
C PRO A 163 -13.23 21.17 19.78
N ILE A 164 -12.39 20.97 18.76
CA ILE A 164 -10.93 20.91 18.89
C ILE A 164 -10.31 22.28 18.62
N LEU A 165 -10.67 22.87 17.50
CA LEU A 165 -10.23 24.21 17.09
C LEU A 165 -11.30 24.88 16.21
N LYS A 166 -11.18 26.18 16.03
CA LYS A 166 -12.06 27.00 15.19
C LYS A 166 -11.30 27.54 14.01
N LEU A 167 -11.83 27.25 12.83
CA LEU A 167 -11.36 27.80 11.57
C LEU A 167 -12.11 29.08 11.20
N ASP A 168 -11.52 29.93 10.36
CA ASP A 168 -12.17 31.06 9.76
C ASP A 168 -13.09 30.61 8.62
N LEU A 169 -14.40 30.55 8.92
CA LEU A 169 -15.41 30.04 7.98
C LEU A 169 -16.12 31.13 7.20
N GLN A 170 -15.76 32.40 7.41
CA GLN A 170 -16.50 33.52 6.84
C GLN A 170 -16.61 33.48 5.31
N SER A 171 -15.52 33.13 4.64
CA SER A 171 -15.53 33.00 3.18
C SER A 171 -16.38 31.80 2.72
N ALA A 172 -16.26 30.64 3.38
CA ALA A 172 -17.01 29.42 3.06
C ALA A 172 -18.51 29.61 3.35
N GLU A 173 -18.88 30.29 4.43
CA GLU A 173 -20.27 30.66 4.73
C GLU A 173 -20.86 31.59 3.68
N THR A 174 -20.08 32.55 3.19
CA THR A 174 -20.51 33.47 2.13
C THR A 174 -20.73 32.72 0.83
N ASP A 175 -19.79 31.84 0.45
CA ASP A 175 -19.96 31.00 -0.74
C ASP A 175 -21.19 30.09 -0.65
N TYR A 176 -21.43 29.48 0.51
CA TYR A 176 -22.63 28.68 0.73
C TYR A 176 -23.91 29.51 0.60
N LYS A 177 -23.96 30.72 1.15
CA LYS A 177 -25.13 31.62 1.00
C LYS A 177 -25.36 32.04 -0.45
N GLN A 178 -24.29 32.37 -1.18
CA GLN A 178 -24.40 32.69 -2.61
C GLN A 178 -24.96 31.52 -3.41
N LYS A 179 -24.50 30.30 -3.15
CA LYS A 179 -25.04 29.10 -3.80
C LYS A 179 -26.49 28.80 -3.41
N LEU A 180 -26.88 29.14 -2.18
CA LEU A 180 -28.28 29.02 -1.76
C LEU A 180 -29.19 29.99 -2.52
N ASP A 181 -28.74 31.24 -2.72
CA ASP A 181 -29.48 32.22 -3.53
C ASP A 181 -29.54 31.78 -5.00
N GLU A 182 -28.47 31.19 -5.53
CA GLU A 182 -28.44 30.62 -6.87
C GLU A 182 -29.42 29.42 -7.01
N GLU A 183 -29.54 28.57 -5.99
CA GLU A 183 -30.52 27.49 -5.96
C GLU A 183 -31.95 28.01 -6.09
N GLN A 184 -32.27 29.08 -5.34
CA GLN A 184 -33.57 29.73 -5.45
C GLN A 184 -33.82 30.32 -6.84
N MET A 185 -32.82 31.00 -7.40
CA MET A 185 -32.90 31.55 -8.76
C MET A 185 -33.15 30.46 -9.80
N ARG A 186 -32.42 29.35 -9.76
CA ARG A 186 -32.62 28.21 -10.66
C ARG A 186 -33.99 27.57 -10.48
N SER A 187 -34.50 27.48 -9.26
CA SER A 187 -35.84 26.99 -8.94
C SER A 187 -36.92 27.85 -9.61
N TYR A 188 -36.80 29.19 -9.52
CA TYR A 188 -37.73 30.10 -10.19
C TYR A 188 -37.63 30.02 -11.71
N LYS A 189 -36.43 29.87 -12.26
CA LYS A 189 -36.21 29.71 -13.69
C LYS A 189 -36.85 28.43 -14.24
N LEU A 190 -36.75 27.33 -13.49
CA LEU A 190 -37.43 26.08 -13.83
C LEU A 190 -38.98 26.22 -13.85
N LYS A 191 -39.50 26.96 -12.86
CA LYS A 191 -40.92 27.30 -12.76
C LYS A 191 -41.39 28.15 -13.96
N GLN A 192 -40.61 29.16 -14.32
CA GLN A 192 -40.87 30.00 -15.49
C GLN A 192 -40.89 29.17 -16.77
N LEU A 193 -39.90 28.34 -17.01
CA LEU A 193 -39.83 27.44 -18.17
C LEU A 193 -41.07 26.54 -18.25
N LYS A 194 -41.50 25.97 -17.12
CA LYS A 194 -42.72 25.14 -17.08
C LYS A 194 -43.94 25.91 -17.51
N LEU A 195 -44.12 27.14 -17.07
CA LEU A 195 -45.24 27.99 -17.45
C LEU A 195 -45.20 28.38 -18.97
N GLU A 196 -44.00 28.73 -19.46
CA GLU A 196 -43.80 29.05 -20.88
C GLU A 196 -44.13 27.84 -21.77
N ASN A 197 -43.65 26.65 -21.40
CA ASN A 197 -43.94 25.41 -22.09
C ASN A 197 -45.46 25.08 -22.10
N MET A 198 -46.12 25.26 -20.94
CA MET A 198 -47.56 25.09 -20.86
C MET A 198 -48.33 26.06 -21.80
N THR A 199 -47.90 27.32 -21.86
CA THR A 199 -48.51 28.34 -22.71
C THR A 199 -48.37 27.96 -24.18
N LYS A 200 -47.16 27.59 -24.64
CA LYS A 200 -46.91 27.14 -26.00
C LYS A 200 -47.76 25.92 -26.38
N LEU A 201 -47.84 24.92 -25.49
CA LEU A 201 -48.64 23.72 -25.70
C LEU A 201 -50.16 24.04 -25.80
N ASN A 202 -50.64 24.92 -24.94
CA ASN A 202 -52.04 25.36 -24.98
C ASN A 202 -52.37 26.07 -26.28
N ASP A 203 -51.48 26.94 -26.78
CA ASP A 203 -51.67 27.64 -28.05
C ASP A 203 -51.74 26.65 -29.24
N LEU A 204 -50.81 25.67 -29.27
CA LEU A 204 -50.85 24.61 -30.28
C LEU A 204 -52.11 23.75 -30.18
N GLN A 205 -52.50 23.39 -28.95
CA GLN A 205 -53.71 22.62 -28.69
C GLN A 205 -54.97 23.34 -29.18
N MET A 206 -55.03 24.69 -29.01
CA MET A 206 -56.13 25.51 -29.54
C MET A 206 -56.15 25.51 -31.06
N LYS A 207 -54.98 25.61 -31.72
CA LYS A 207 -54.88 25.49 -33.18
C LYS A 207 -55.36 24.14 -33.68
N VAL A 208 -55.00 23.03 -33.04
CA VAL A 208 -55.50 21.69 -33.35
C VAL A 208 -57.02 21.62 -33.22
N LYS A 209 -57.59 22.19 -32.14
CA LYS A 209 -59.08 22.25 -31.95
C LYS A 209 -59.78 23.04 -33.04
N VAL A 210 -59.18 24.18 -33.42
CA VAL A 210 -59.75 25.00 -34.53
C VAL A 210 -59.72 24.23 -35.84
N ALA A 211 -58.58 23.57 -36.17
CA ALA A 211 -58.48 22.75 -37.39
C ALA A 211 -59.45 21.55 -37.37
N ALA A 212 -59.66 20.92 -36.19
CA ALA A 212 -60.69 19.86 -36.07
C ALA A 212 -62.12 20.36 -36.37
N MET A 213 -62.45 21.57 -35.88
CA MET A 213 -63.75 22.17 -36.19
C MET A 213 -63.89 22.52 -37.70
N GLN A 214 -62.81 23.02 -38.35
CA GLN A 214 -62.79 23.28 -39.77
C GLN A 214 -62.94 21.99 -40.60
N LEU A 215 -62.26 20.94 -40.24
CA LEU A 215 -62.38 19.63 -40.86
C LEU A 215 -63.83 19.10 -40.75
N ASN A 216 -64.46 19.20 -39.55
CA ASN A 216 -65.81 18.76 -39.35
C ASN A 216 -66.79 19.58 -40.25
N ARG A 217 -66.56 20.89 -40.34
CA ARG A 217 -67.38 21.73 -41.31
C ARG A 217 -67.23 21.26 -42.74
N LYS A 218 -65.98 20.98 -43.18
CA LYS A 218 -65.72 20.49 -44.56
C LYS A 218 -66.30 19.09 -44.76
N LYS A 219 -66.28 18.24 -43.77
CA LYS A 219 -66.93 16.94 -43.78
C LYS A 219 -68.45 17.03 -44.01
N VAL A 220 -69.14 17.97 -43.35
CA VAL A 220 -70.54 18.20 -43.46
C VAL A 220 -70.84 18.79 -44.86
N GLU A 221 -70.00 19.74 -45.34
CA GLU A 221 -70.10 20.32 -46.68
C GLU A 221 -70.06 19.25 -47.80
N LEU A 222 -69.04 18.36 -47.72
CA LEU A 222 -68.90 17.22 -48.62
C LEU A 222 -70.15 16.31 -48.62
N ARG A 223 -70.61 15.95 -47.41
CA ARG A 223 -71.82 15.11 -47.26
C ARG A 223 -73.04 15.76 -47.89
N ASN A 224 -73.24 17.09 -47.76
CA ASN A 224 -74.33 17.80 -48.33
C ASN A 224 -74.25 17.83 -49.85
N GLU A 225 -73.06 18.07 -50.46
CA GLU A 225 -72.89 18.04 -51.92
C GLU A 225 -73.14 16.63 -52.51
N GLN A 226 -72.67 15.58 -51.79
CA GLN A 226 -72.95 14.18 -52.19
C GLN A 226 -74.46 13.87 -52.16
N TYR A 227 -75.17 14.38 -51.13
CA TYR A 227 -76.63 14.22 -51.04
C TYR A 227 -77.36 14.95 -52.18
N LEU A 228 -76.99 16.20 -52.50
CA LEU A 228 -77.59 16.98 -53.59
C LEU A 228 -77.30 16.32 -54.94
N ASP A 229 -76.14 15.77 -55.20
CA ASP A 229 -75.78 15.02 -56.37
C ASP A 229 -76.65 13.76 -56.54
N SER A 230 -76.84 13.01 -55.40
CA SER A 230 -77.72 11.83 -55.37
C SER A 230 -79.18 12.12 -55.68
N LEU A 231 -79.66 13.37 -55.48
CA LEU A 231 -80.97 13.85 -55.81
C LEU A 231 -81.05 14.44 -57.24
N GLY A 232 -79.98 14.44 -58.05
CA GLY A 232 -79.90 15.03 -59.37
C GLY A 232 -79.88 16.57 -59.39
N SER A 233 -79.78 17.23 -58.23
CA SER A 233 -79.71 18.68 -58.06
C SER A 233 -78.29 19.22 -57.87
N GLY A 234 -77.27 18.34 -57.80
CA GLY A 234 -75.83 18.64 -57.68
C GLY A 234 -75.11 18.42 -59.00
N THR A 235 -73.80 18.75 -59.00
CA THR A 235 -72.88 18.43 -60.09
C THR A 235 -71.69 17.66 -59.55
N THR A 236 -71.23 16.66 -60.29
CA THR A 236 -70.09 15.84 -59.96
C THR A 236 -68.84 16.68 -59.73
N ASP A 237 -68.68 17.83 -60.39
CA ASP A 237 -67.55 18.74 -60.19
C ASP A 237 -67.59 19.42 -58.82
N LYS A 238 -68.75 19.79 -58.26
CA LYS A 238 -68.92 20.34 -56.95
C LYS A 238 -68.59 19.30 -55.86
N VAL A 239 -69.02 18.03 -56.07
CA VAL A 239 -68.63 16.92 -55.13
C VAL A 239 -67.11 16.75 -55.11
N ARG A 240 -66.48 16.73 -56.29
CA ARG A 240 -65.01 16.61 -56.38
C ARG A 240 -64.31 17.80 -55.73
N GLN A 241 -64.78 19.02 -55.89
CA GLN A 241 -64.20 20.20 -55.21
C GLN A 241 -64.42 20.16 -53.74
N ALA A 242 -65.56 19.72 -53.21
CA ALA A 242 -65.78 19.52 -51.76
C ALA A 242 -64.94 18.42 -51.23
N GLU A 243 -64.71 17.31 -51.93
CA GLU A 243 -63.80 16.22 -51.55
C GLU A 243 -62.35 16.70 -51.48
N LEU A 244 -61.85 17.45 -52.47
CA LEU A 244 -60.55 18.06 -52.42
C LEU A 244 -60.37 18.99 -51.18
N SER A 245 -61.39 19.82 -50.91
CA SER A 245 -61.40 20.73 -49.77
C SER A 245 -61.41 19.99 -48.45
N TYR A 246 -62.09 18.84 -48.34
CA TYR A 246 -62.08 17.97 -47.17
C TYR A 246 -60.73 17.35 -47.00
N ASN A 247 -60.11 16.75 -48.03
CA ASN A 247 -58.81 16.11 -47.99
C ASN A 247 -57.71 17.11 -47.58
N VAL A 248 -57.72 18.34 -48.07
CA VAL A 248 -56.80 19.41 -47.66
C VAL A 248 -57.00 19.72 -46.21
N ALA A 249 -58.23 19.90 -45.72
CA ALA A 249 -58.49 20.18 -44.31
C ALA A 249 -58.09 19.00 -43.38
N GLU A 250 -58.17 17.76 -43.84
CA GLU A 250 -57.77 16.57 -43.17
C GLU A 250 -56.22 16.52 -42.98
N LEU A 251 -55.51 16.81 -44.08
CA LEU A 251 -54.04 16.89 -44.04
C LEU A 251 -53.55 18.03 -43.13
N GLU A 252 -54.17 19.20 -43.15
CA GLU A 252 -53.86 20.32 -42.25
C GLU A 252 -54.12 19.97 -40.81
N TYR A 253 -55.20 19.28 -40.48
CA TYR A 253 -55.48 18.79 -39.13
C TYR A 253 -54.45 17.76 -38.66
N GLU A 254 -54.14 16.76 -39.51
CA GLU A 254 -53.10 15.75 -39.13
C GLU A 254 -51.72 16.37 -38.99
N GLN A 255 -51.33 17.34 -39.82
CA GLN A 255 -50.11 18.09 -39.73
C GLN A 255 -50.01 18.83 -38.38
N LEU A 256 -51.05 19.57 -38.00
CA LEU A 256 -51.09 20.30 -36.73
C LEU A 256 -51.08 19.37 -35.52
N LYS A 257 -51.77 18.24 -35.60
CA LYS A 257 -51.78 17.21 -34.56
C LYS A 257 -50.42 16.58 -34.37
N GLN A 258 -49.73 16.30 -35.49
CA GLN A 258 -48.35 15.77 -35.42
C GLN A 258 -47.38 16.82 -34.87
N GLN A 259 -47.53 18.09 -35.28
CA GLN A 259 -46.75 19.19 -34.76
C GLN A 259 -46.94 19.34 -33.23
N TYR A 260 -48.18 19.26 -32.75
CA TYR A 260 -48.46 19.31 -31.31
C TYR A 260 -47.81 18.14 -30.54
N ALA A 261 -47.86 16.92 -31.10
CA ALA A 261 -47.25 15.76 -30.48
C ALA A 261 -45.72 15.89 -30.41
N ASN A 262 -45.11 16.31 -31.52
CA ASN A 262 -43.65 16.49 -31.57
C ASN A 262 -43.20 17.61 -30.63
N GLU A 263 -43.87 18.76 -30.63
CA GLU A 263 -43.53 19.89 -29.75
C GLU A 263 -43.69 19.54 -28.30
N LYS A 264 -44.70 18.76 -27.92
CA LYS A 264 -44.89 18.25 -26.57
C LYS A 264 -43.69 17.41 -26.09
N GLU A 265 -43.18 16.51 -26.94
CA GLU A 265 -42.00 15.70 -26.61
C GLU A 265 -40.75 16.57 -26.49
N VAL A 266 -40.53 17.53 -27.39
CA VAL A 266 -39.38 18.44 -27.34
C VAL A 266 -39.40 19.29 -26.07
N LEU A 267 -40.52 19.93 -25.74
CA LEU A 267 -40.65 20.76 -24.55
C LEU A 267 -40.56 19.94 -23.26
N ASN A 268 -41.03 18.70 -23.27
CA ASN A 268 -40.88 17.79 -22.15
C ASN A 268 -39.41 17.40 -21.95
N ALA A 269 -38.70 17.06 -23.03
CA ALA A 269 -37.28 16.76 -22.98
C ALA A 269 -36.45 17.96 -22.49
N GLU A 270 -36.75 19.16 -22.98
CA GLU A 270 -36.11 20.40 -22.52
C GLU A 270 -36.33 20.63 -21.02
N TYR A 271 -37.55 20.46 -20.54
CA TYR A 271 -37.86 20.57 -19.11
C TYR A 271 -37.09 19.53 -18.28
N GLN A 272 -37.01 18.27 -18.72
CA GLN A 272 -36.28 17.22 -18.04
C GLN A 272 -34.79 17.52 -17.96
N VAL A 273 -34.18 18.08 -19.00
CA VAL A 273 -32.77 18.49 -19.00
C VAL A 273 -32.54 19.59 -17.94
N GLN A 274 -33.43 20.59 -17.90
CA GLN A 274 -33.32 21.68 -16.90
C GLN A 274 -33.59 21.20 -15.47
N GLU A 275 -34.50 20.26 -15.27
CA GLU A 275 -34.77 19.64 -13.99
C GLU A 275 -33.57 18.81 -13.50
N LEU A 276 -32.90 18.09 -14.41
CA LEU A 276 -31.68 17.35 -14.10
C LEU A 276 -30.52 18.29 -13.72
N ASP A 277 -30.32 19.40 -14.48
CA ASP A 277 -29.32 20.41 -14.14
C ASP A 277 -29.57 21.00 -12.75
N PHE A 278 -30.82 21.34 -12.42
CA PHE A 278 -31.19 21.79 -11.09
C PHE A 278 -30.93 20.73 -10.01
N SER A 279 -31.21 19.46 -10.28
CA SER A 279 -30.92 18.36 -9.37
C SER A 279 -29.42 18.19 -9.11
N ILE A 280 -28.58 18.31 -10.15
CA ILE A 280 -27.11 18.30 -10.03
C ILE A 280 -26.65 19.45 -9.16
N PHE A 281 -27.16 20.66 -9.41
CA PHE A 281 -26.82 21.81 -8.59
C PHE A 281 -27.19 21.66 -7.11
N LYS A 282 -28.36 21.07 -6.80
CA LYS A 282 -28.75 20.73 -5.42
C LYS A 282 -27.79 19.77 -4.73
N LYS A 283 -27.25 18.79 -5.46
CA LYS A 283 -26.22 17.89 -4.93
C LYS A 283 -24.94 18.64 -4.64
N THR A 284 -24.51 19.54 -5.52
CA THR A 284 -23.34 20.40 -5.28
C THR A 284 -23.54 21.32 -4.09
N LEU A 285 -24.72 21.90 -3.92
CA LEU A 285 -25.04 22.71 -2.74
C LEU A 285 -25.00 21.88 -1.44
N ALA A 286 -25.54 20.67 -1.47
CA ALA A 286 -25.48 19.74 -0.32
C ALA A 286 -24.03 19.37 0.05
N GLU A 287 -23.16 19.13 -0.95
CA GLU A 287 -21.75 18.89 -0.72
C GLU A 287 -21.02 20.11 -0.15
N THR A 288 -21.29 21.31 -0.66
CA THR A 288 -20.75 22.55 -0.08
C THR A 288 -21.19 22.74 1.37
N LYS A 289 -22.45 22.42 1.69
CA LYS A 289 -22.93 22.45 3.07
C LYS A 289 -22.18 21.47 3.97
N ARG A 290 -22.02 20.22 3.49
CA ARG A 290 -21.26 19.20 4.23
C ARG A 290 -19.82 19.64 4.49
N THR A 291 -19.13 20.18 3.48
CA THR A 291 -17.77 20.71 3.62
C THR A 291 -17.71 21.81 4.67
N LEU A 292 -18.72 22.70 4.71
CA LEU A 292 -18.83 23.74 5.72
C LEU A 292 -19.06 23.16 7.13
N ASP A 293 -19.93 22.14 7.25
CA ASP A 293 -20.18 21.48 8.52
C ASP A 293 -18.93 20.71 9.01
N ASP A 294 -18.21 20.02 8.11
CA ASP A 294 -16.95 19.33 8.40
C ASP A 294 -15.81 20.30 8.77
N ALA A 295 -15.86 21.55 8.31
CA ALA A 295 -14.92 22.60 8.68
C ALA A 295 -15.08 23.09 10.13
N GLN A 296 -16.13 22.71 10.82
CA GLN A 296 -16.25 22.81 12.27
C GLN A 296 -15.50 21.65 12.91
N ILE A 297 -14.20 21.76 13.08
CA ILE A 297 -13.32 20.68 13.51
C ILE A 297 -13.71 20.19 14.90
N ARG A 298 -14.36 19.03 14.93
CA ARG A 298 -14.85 18.35 16.14
C ARG A 298 -14.32 16.92 16.18
N SER A 299 -14.21 16.36 17.37
CA SER A 299 -13.83 14.96 17.53
C SER A 299 -14.96 14.02 17.05
N PRO A 300 -14.69 13.10 16.11
CA PRO A 300 -15.69 12.13 15.66
C PRO A 300 -15.95 11.01 16.68
N ARG A 301 -15.06 10.83 17.65
CA ARG A 301 -15.15 9.79 18.69
C ARG A 301 -14.45 10.19 19.98
N LYS A 302 -14.66 9.39 21.02
CA LYS A 302 -13.89 9.52 22.26
C LYS A 302 -12.46 9.03 22.05
N ALA A 303 -11.49 9.92 22.27
CA ALA A 303 -10.07 9.64 22.04
C ALA A 303 -9.18 10.63 22.82
N ILE A 304 -7.87 10.51 22.66
CA ILE A 304 -6.89 11.46 23.16
C ILE A 304 -6.29 12.19 21.97
N LEU A 305 -6.20 13.50 22.05
CA LEU A 305 -5.59 14.35 21.05
C LEU A 305 -4.07 14.19 21.10
N THR A 306 -3.46 13.50 20.13
CA THR A 306 -2.02 13.25 20.10
C THR A 306 -1.23 14.34 19.40
N TYR A 307 -1.85 14.99 18.41
CA TYR A 307 -1.26 16.12 17.70
C TYR A 307 -2.32 17.17 17.41
N ILE A 308 -1.94 18.45 17.47
CA ILE A 308 -2.74 19.57 17.03
C ILE A 308 -1.85 20.71 16.52
N ASN A 309 -2.25 21.32 15.42
CA ASN A 309 -1.66 22.56 14.97
C ASN A 309 -2.19 23.71 15.84
N ASN A 310 -1.36 24.19 16.76
CA ASN A 310 -1.70 25.20 17.74
C ASN A 310 -1.33 26.65 17.33
N GLN A 311 -0.90 26.85 16.09
CA GLN A 311 -0.50 28.18 15.61
C GLN A 311 -1.72 28.99 15.20
N ILE A 312 -2.19 29.85 16.12
CA ILE A 312 -3.29 30.76 15.84
C ILE A 312 -2.87 31.75 14.75
N GLY A 313 -3.74 32.00 13.76
CA GLY A 313 -3.48 32.81 12.58
C GLY A 313 -2.73 32.11 11.45
N ALA A 314 -2.24 30.87 11.66
CA ALA A 314 -1.60 30.11 10.61
C ALA A 314 -2.60 29.73 9.51
N GLN A 315 -2.16 29.82 8.26
CA GLN A 315 -2.93 29.38 7.12
C GLN A 315 -2.78 27.85 6.99
N VAL A 316 -3.89 27.17 6.84
CA VAL A 316 -3.97 25.73 6.56
C VAL A 316 -4.55 25.52 5.18
N ALA A 317 -3.92 24.65 4.39
CA ALA A 317 -4.42 24.29 3.08
C ALA A 317 -5.46 23.15 3.19
N GLU A 318 -6.32 23.03 2.21
CA GLU A 318 -7.22 21.89 2.09
C GLU A 318 -6.42 20.58 2.07
N GLY A 319 -6.89 19.57 2.81
CA GLY A 319 -6.23 18.28 2.96
C GLY A 319 -5.03 18.27 3.92
N SER A 320 -4.59 19.43 4.45
CA SER A 320 -3.50 19.46 5.42
C SER A 320 -3.94 18.92 6.78
N GLN A 321 -3.05 18.19 7.44
CA GLN A 321 -3.28 17.65 8.77
C GLN A 321 -3.37 18.76 9.81
N ILE A 322 -4.48 18.83 10.53
CA ILE A 322 -4.72 19.81 11.60
C ILE A 322 -4.57 19.19 12.96
N ALA A 323 -5.11 17.99 13.14
CA ALA A 323 -5.10 17.29 14.40
C ALA A 323 -5.01 15.77 14.18
N VAL A 324 -4.55 15.07 15.20
CA VAL A 324 -4.57 13.59 15.25
C VAL A 324 -5.16 13.18 16.58
N ILE A 325 -6.13 12.29 16.52
CA ILE A 325 -6.72 11.67 17.70
C ILE A 325 -6.39 10.18 17.71
N SER A 326 -6.08 9.65 18.87
CA SER A 326 -5.67 8.26 19.05
C SER A 326 -6.36 7.65 20.27
N ASP A 327 -6.67 6.37 20.16
CA ASP A 327 -7.10 5.58 21.33
C ASP A 327 -5.84 5.05 22.04
N LEU A 328 -5.50 5.66 23.16
CA LEU A 328 -4.38 5.25 24.00
C LEU A 328 -4.76 4.24 25.08
N SER A 329 -5.98 3.70 25.04
CA SER A 329 -6.40 2.59 25.92
C SER A 329 -5.96 1.25 25.37
N HIS A 330 -5.82 1.12 24.07
CA HIS A 330 -5.44 -0.09 23.37
C HIS A 330 -4.23 0.16 22.47
N PHE A 331 -3.30 -0.77 22.50
CA PHE A 331 -2.07 -0.67 21.70
C PHE A 331 -1.89 -1.93 20.83
N LYS A 332 -1.29 -1.74 19.69
CA LYS A 332 -0.79 -2.79 18.80
C LYS A 332 0.69 -2.54 18.53
N VAL A 333 1.40 -3.57 18.10
CA VAL A 333 2.80 -3.43 17.69
C VAL A 333 2.90 -3.63 16.20
N GLU A 334 3.43 -2.66 15.50
CA GLU A 334 3.81 -2.79 14.10
C GLU A 334 5.26 -3.21 14.03
N GLY A 335 5.51 -4.44 13.57
CA GLY A 335 6.82 -5.04 13.41
C GLY A 335 7.23 -5.11 11.96
N GLU A 336 8.53 -5.07 11.75
CA GLU A 336 9.17 -5.23 10.46
C GLU A 336 10.17 -6.37 10.51
N ILE A 337 10.13 -7.23 9.50
CA ILE A 337 11.00 -8.40 9.37
C ILE A 337 11.55 -8.49 7.96
N ALA A 338 12.79 -8.98 7.84
CA ALA A 338 13.36 -9.23 6.52
C ALA A 338 12.52 -10.25 5.74
N ASP A 339 12.34 -10.01 4.45
CA ASP A 339 11.54 -10.81 3.52
C ASP A 339 11.93 -12.30 3.52
N THR A 340 13.21 -12.60 3.73
CA THR A 340 13.73 -13.97 3.84
C THR A 340 13.10 -14.80 4.96
N TYR A 341 12.51 -14.14 5.96
CA TYR A 341 11.81 -14.77 7.08
C TYR A 341 10.28 -14.64 6.99
N GLY A 342 9.76 -14.04 5.93
CA GLY A 342 8.34 -13.77 5.74
C GLY A 342 7.46 -15.02 5.86
N ASP A 343 7.91 -16.14 5.31
CA ASP A 343 7.19 -17.43 5.34
C ASP A 343 7.05 -18.02 6.75
N ARG A 344 7.85 -17.54 7.71
CA ARG A 344 7.82 -18.02 9.09
C ARG A 344 6.87 -17.23 9.98
N VAL A 345 6.37 -16.10 9.51
CA VAL A 345 5.41 -15.25 10.23
C VAL A 345 4.04 -15.38 9.59
N SER A 346 3.10 -15.94 10.32
CA SER A 346 1.71 -16.13 9.85
C SER A 346 0.72 -15.49 10.80
N ALA A 347 -0.43 -15.08 10.28
CA ALA A 347 -1.53 -14.60 11.11
C ALA A 347 -1.97 -15.69 12.10
N GLY A 348 -2.22 -15.31 13.35
CA GLY A 348 -2.51 -16.21 14.46
C GLY A 348 -1.28 -16.78 15.17
N GLY A 349 -0.06 -16.52 14.65
CA GLY A 349 1.19 -16.94 15.30
C GLY A 349 1.38 -16.26 16.66
N LYS A 350 1.95 -16.99 17.61
CA LYS A 350 2.32 -16.42 18.92
C LYS A 350 3.50 -15.47 18.76
N ALA A 351 3.42 -14.31 19.39
CA ALA A 351 4.48 -13.33 19.41
C ALA A 351 4.80 -12.92 20.85
N VAL A 352 6.07 -12.70 21.15
CA VAL A 352 6.52 -12.14 22.42
C VAL A 352 7.17 -10.81 22.12
N VAL A 353 6.52 -9.74 22.55
CA VAL A 353 6.99 -8.37 22.37
C VAL A 353 7.83 -7.97 23.58
N LYS A 354 9.07 -7.61 23.33
CA LYS A 354 10.01 -7.17 24.35
C LYS A 354 10.09 -5.65 24.34
N ILE A 355 9.73 -5.05 25.48
CA ILE A 355 9.77 -3.59 25.68
C ILE A 355 10.66 -3.32 26.89
N GLY A 356 11.89 -2.90 26.63
CA GLY A 356 12.90 -2.78 27.70
C GLY A 356 13.15 -4.13 28.39
N ASN A 357 12.78 -4.25 29.66
CA ASN A 357 12.95 -5.49 30.46
C ASN A 357 11.67 -6.33 30.55
N GLU A 358 10.55 -5.88 30.02
CA GLU A 358 9.27 -6.59 30.08
C GLU A 358 9.02 -7.38 28.80
N LYS A 359 8.37 -8.54 28.96
CA LYS A 359 7.92 -9.40 27.87
C LYS A 359 6.41 -9.43 27.92
N LEU A 360 5.78 -9.00 26.83
CA LEU A 360 4.33 -9.04 26.66
C LEU A 360 3.99 -10.10 25.63
N GLU A 361 3.01 -10.93 25.95
CA GLU A 361 2.51 -11.92 25.03
C GLU A 361 1.47 -11.31 24.11
N GLY A 362 1.48 -11.71 22.85
CA GLY A 362 0.54 -11.29 21.86
C GLY A 362 0.40 -12.30 20.73
N SER A 363 -0.42 -11.98 19.77
CA SER A 363 -0.62 -12.77 18.57
C SER A 363 -0.48 -11.90 17.33
N VAL A 364 0.08 -12.46 16.27
CA VAL A 364 0.16 -11.80 14.97
C VAL A 364 -1.25 -11.67 14.40
N SER A 365 -1.76 -10.45 14.29
CA SER A 365 -3.10 -10.19 13.78
C SER A 365 -3.13 -10.14 12.26
N SER A 366 -2.11 -9.55 11.65
CA SER A 366 -2.00 -9.48 10.19
C SER A 366 -0.54 -9.43 9.73
N VAL A 367 -0.30 -9.95 8.53
CA VAL A 367 1.00 -9.86 7.85
C VAL A 367 0.72 -9.25 6.47
N THR A 368 1.47 -8.22 6.12
CA THR A 368 1.33 -7.58 4.80
C THR A 368 2.09 -8.43 3.77
N PRO A 369 1.42 -8.96 2.74
CA PRO A 369 2.07 -9.85 1.78
C PRO A 369 3.00 -9.12 0.81
N LEU A 370 3.09 -7.80 0.91
CA LEU A 370 3.91 -6.96 0.04
C LEU A 370 5.24 -6.64 0.70
N SER A 371 6.33 -7.11 0.11
CA SER A 371 7.68 -6.70 0.50
C SER A 371 8.01 -5.31 -0.05
N LYS A 372 8.40 -4.39 0.83
CA LYS A 372 8.93 -3.07 0.47
C LYS A 372 10.38 -3.00 0.93
N ASN A 373 11.29 -2.76 -0.01
CA ASN A 373 12.74 -2.66 0.28
C ASN A 373 13.32 -3.91 0.98
N GLY A 374 12.81 -5.11 0.67
CA GLY A 374 13.25 -6.35 1.30
C GLY A 374 12.72 -6.58 2.73
N VAL A 375 11.68 -5.84 3.13
CA VAL A 375 11.07 -5.93 4.47
C VAL A 375 9.57 -6.17 4.34
N ILE A 376 9.05 -7.06 5.18
CA ILE A 376 7.63 -7.35 5.35
C ILE A 376 7.16 -6.75 6.66
N SER A 377 6.03 -6.05 6.62
CA SER A 377 5.40 -5.48 7.82
C SER A 377 4.33 -6.41 8.36
N PHE A 378 4.25 -6.56 9.66
CA PHE A 378 3.22 -7.33 10.33
C PHE A 378 2.72 -6.59 11.57
N THR A 379 1.53 -6.94 12.03
CA THR A 379 0.91 -6.33 13.21
C THR A 379 0.69 -7.39 14.28
N VAL A 380 1.11 -7.09 15.50
CA VAL A 380 0.89 -7.93 16.68
C VAL A 380 -0.13 -7.25 17.57
N GLN A 381 -1.17 -7.98 17.94
CA GLN A 381 -2.11 -7.58 18.97
C GLN A 381 -1.65 -8.14 20.30
N LEU A 382 -1.58 -7.28 21.30
CA LEU A 382 -1.17 -7.65 22.66
C LEU A 382 -2.36 -8.26 23.40
N ASN A 383 -2.09 -9.27 24.23
CA ASN A 383 -3.15 -9.90 25.06
C ASN A 383 -3.55 -9.01 26.24
N GLU A 384 -2.63 -8.14 26.68
CA GLU A 384 -2.87 -7.18 27.77
C GLU A 384 -3.09 -5.79 27.18
N ASP A 385 -4.35 -5.43 26.95
CA ASP A 385 -4.75 -4.20 26.26
C ASP A 385 -4.50 -2.91 27.07
N ASN A 386 -4.38 -2.99 28.39
CA ASN A 386 -4.37 -1.79 29.26
C ASN A 386 -3.09 -1.69 30.13
N ASN A 387 -1.93 -1.87 29.52
CA ASN A 387 -0.68 -1.66 30.22
C ASN A 387 -0.31 -0.17 30.23
N ARG A 388 -0.41 0.50 31.39
CA ARG A 388 -0.11 1.93 31.58
C ARG A 388 1.32 2.34 31.23
N ARG A 389 2.20 1.37 30.98
CA ARG A 389 3.61 1.61 30.58
C ARG A 389 3.79 1.69 29.09
N LEU A 390 2.78 1.26 28.32
CA LEU A 390 2.79 1.38 26.88
C LEU A 390 2.61 2.85 26.46
N ARG A 391 3.45 3.31 25.56
CA ARG A 391 3.37 4.62 24.96
C ARG A 391 3.55 4.48 23.46
N SER A 392 2.81 5.25 22.70
CA SER A 392 3.00 5.34 21.26
C SER A 392 4.44 5.73 20.94
N GLY A 393 5.04 5.04 19.94
CA GLY A 393 6.39 5.28 19.47
C GLY A 393 7.49 4.53 20.21
N LEU A 394 7.18 3.71 21.25
CA LEU A 394 8.19 2.85 21.90
C LEU A 394 8.69 1.81 20.91
N LYS A 395 10.02 1.69 20.82
CA LYS A 395 10.67 0.63 20.05
C LYS A 395 10.58 -0.70 20.80
N THR A 396 10.36 -1.77 20.05
CA THR A 396 10.22 -3.15 20.52
C THR A 396 11.06 -4.08 19.69
N ASP A 397 11.47 -5.15 20.33
CA ASP A 397 12.15 -6.29 19.70
C ASP A 397 11.31 -7.56 19.87
#